data_1670c227aac12d358f46962ce0c4cdb3
#
_entry.id   1670c227aac12d358f46962ce0c4cdb3
#
_cell.length_a   1.000
_cell.length_b   1.000
_cell.length_c   1.000
_cell.angle_alpha   90.00
_cell.angle_beta   90.00
_cell.angle_gamma   90.00
#
_symmetry.space_group_name_H-M   'P 1'
#
loop_
_entity.id
_entity.type
_entity.pdbx_description
1 polymer ?
#
loop_
_entity_poly.entity_id
_entity_poly.type
_entity_poly.pdbx_seq_one_letter_code
_entity_poly.pdbx_strand_id
1 'polypeptide(L)'
;MNAIGVERRTTMRGLALAAALMSGLVLACCQSVPTGEFNNIDKAQGSSENISSLSAVIQRNPQDPEGYNVRGSAYGRGGQYQAALKDFDTAIQLNPNFYQAYSNRALIQRFLGNQAAALADYNRSIQINANYDAAYIGRGNLYRKAGQTQQAFNDFQKAIQLDTTDARAYHNRGLIYQSQGQHKFAIEDFSTAISLAPDAAEPYNGRGLSYLAMNDEDNAFSDFNMAIKLDGKNAEAWSNQALIYERRGDKVKASKAYREAVHLDPTYQPAKDGLSRTSGATAG
;
A
#
# COMPACT_ATOMS: atom_id res chain seq x y z
N MET A 1 19.57 -81.09 -28.61
CA MET A 1 19.41 -82.02 -27.47
C MET A 1 18.73 -81.21 -26.38
N ASN A 2 17.41 -81.31 -26.31
CA ASN A 2 16.62 -82.02 -25.29
C ASN A 2 16.93 -81.52 -23.89
N ALA A 3 16.02 -81.06 -23.02
CA ALA A 3 14.65 -81.48 -22.73
C ALA A 3 14.02 -80.37 -21.83
N ILE A 4 12.76 -79.97 -22.00
CA ILE A 4 11.53 -80.47 -21.38
C ILE A 4 11.57 -80.40 -19.85
N GLY A 5 10.61 -79.70 -19.26
CA GLY A 5 10.15 -79.88 -17.89
C GLY A 5 9.40 -78.67 -17.32
N VAL A 6 8.16 -78.61 -17.61
CA VAL A 6 6.96 -78.87 -16.76
C VAL A 6 6.54 -77.70 -15.84
N GLU A 7 5.33 -77.24 -16.12
CA GLU A 7 4.43 -76.43 -15.30
C GLU A 7 4.29 -76.87 -13.84
N ARG A 8 4.14 -75.87 -12.96
CA ARG A 8 3.12 -75.98 -11.92
C ARG A 8 2.52 -74.60 -11.65
N ARG A 9 1.24 -74.53 -11.95
CA ARG A 9 0.34 -73.47 -11.46
C ARG A 9 0.18 -73.59 -9.96
N THR A 10 0.36 -72.47 -9.27
CA THR A 10 -0.28 -72.27 -7.97
C THR A 10 -0.86 -70.86 -7.93
N THR A 11 -2.16 -70.85 -7.92
CA THR A 11 -3.02 -69.73 -7.64
C THR A 11 -2.80 -69.23 -6.24
N MET A 12 -2.40 -67.99 -6.05
CA MET A 12 -2.62 -67.28 -4.79
C MET A 12 -3.23 -65.92 -5.05
N ARG A 13 -4.46 -65.80 -4.60
CA ARG A 13 -5.17 -64.55 -4.40
C ARG A 13 -4.38 -63.70 -3.38
N GLY A 14 -4.12 -62.48 -3.68
CA GLY A 14 -3.51 -61.59 -2.70
C GLY A 14 -3.58 -60.15 -3.16
N LEU A 15 -4.56 -59.42 -2.66
CA LEU A 15 -4.65 -58.01 -2.40
C LEU A 15 -3.80 -57.06 -3.29
N ALA A 16 -4.46 -56.43 -4.19
CA ALA A 16 -4.04 -55.16 -4.79
C ALA A 16 -4.09 -54.07 -3.70
N LEU A 17 -2.96 -53.68 -3.15
CA LEU A 17 -2.80 -52.42 -2.45
C LEU A 17 -2.68 -51.33 -3.51
N ALA A 18 -3.76 -50.65 -3.75
CA ALA A 18 -3.77 -49.39 -4.52
C ALA A 18 -3.08 -48.32 -3.64
N ALA A 19 -1.80 -48.07 -3.89
CA ALA A 19 -1.12 -46.89 -3.42
C ALA A 19 -1.67 -45.67 -4.23
N ALA A 20 -2.69 -45.02 -3.69
CA ALA A 20 -3.14 -43.75 -4.15
C ALA A 20 -2.04 -42.73 -3.81
N LEU A 21 -1.22 -42.36 -4.80
CA LEU A 21 -0.39 -41.18 -4.80
C LEU A 21 -1.36 -39.98 -4.83
N MET A 22 -1.71 -39.48 -3.64
CA MET A 22 -2.26 -38.15 -3.50
C MET A 22 -1.12 -37.16 -3.77
N SER A 23 -1.00 -36.76 -5.03
CA SER A 23 -0.35 -35.52 -5.42
C SER A 23 -1.24 -34.41 -4.91
N GLY A 24 -0.98 -33.95 -3.68
CA GLY A 24 -1.55 -32.75 -3.11
C GLY A 24 -1.08 -31.57 -3.94
N LEU A 25 -1.88 -31.17 -4.94
CA LEU A 25 -1.84 -29.81 -5.45
C LEU A 25 -2.22 -28.91 -4.26
N VAL A 26 -1.18 -28.36 -3.61
CA VAL A 26 -1.36 -27.15 -2.81
C VAL A 26 -1.67 -26.03 -3.82
N LEU A 27 -2.94 -25.93 -4.19
CA LEU A 27 -3.49 -24.67 -4.67
C LEU A 27 -3.34 -23.69 -3.52
N ALA A 28 -2.22 -22.94 -3.54
CA ALA A 28 -2.13 -21.71 -2.79
C ALA A 28 -3.28 -20.82 -3.30
N CYS A 29 -4.42 -20.96 -2.62
CA CYS A 29 -5.54 -20.07 -2.76
C CYS A 29 -5.02 -18.71 -2.29
N CYS A 30 -4.65 -17.83 -3.23
CA CYS A 30 -4.56 -16.40 -2.98
C CYS A 30 -5.98 -15.95 -2.65
N GLN A 31 -6.40 -16.19 -1.41
CA GLN A 31 -7.56 -15.53 -0.86
C GLN A 31 -7.16 -14.05 -0.76
N SER A 32 -7.76 -13.24 -1.60
CA SER A 32 -7.77 -11.78 -1.41
C SER A 32 -8.36 -11.53 -0.03
N VAL A 33 -7.50 -11.14 0.91
CA VAL A 33 -7.93 -10.77 2.26
C VAL A 33 -8.78 -9.51 2.12
N PRO A 34 -10.00 -9.47 2.66
CA PRO A 34 -10.84 -8.28 2.59
C PRO A 34 -10.10 -7.08 3.21
N THR A 35 -10.22 -5.89 2.60
CA THR A 35 -9.53 -4.66 3.03
C THR A 35 -9.76 -4.28 4.50
N GLY A 36 -10.88 -4.72 5.09
CA GLY A 36 -11.14 -4.60 6.52
C GLY A 36 -10.17 -5.40 7.42
N GLU A 37 -9.56 -6.46 6.89
CA GLU A 37 -8.58 -7.26 7.65
C GLU A 37 -7.18 -6.65 7.63
N PHE A 38 -6.77 -5.94 6.56
CA PHE A 38 -5.51 -5.20 6.55
C PHE A 38 -5.48 -4.10 7.60
N ASN A 39 -6.57 -3.34 7.75
CA ASN A 39 -6.70 -2.37 8.83
C ASN A 39 -6.68 -3.03 10.22
N ASN A 40 -7.14 -4.26 10.35
CA ASN A 40 -7.10 -5.03 11.59
C ASN A 40 -5.70 -5.64 11.85
N ILE A 41 -4.99 -6.08 10.81
CA ILE A 41 -3.61 -6.56 10.90
C ILE A 41 -2.68 -5.42 11.32
N ASP A 42 -2.81 -4.24 10.73
CA ASP A 42 -2.01 -3.07 11.10
C ASP A 42 -2.27 -2.62 12.55
N LYS A 43 -3.54 -2.64 12.99
CA LYS A 43 -3.90 -2.38 14.38
C LYS A 43 -3.37 -3.47 15.31
N ALA A 44 -3.45 -4.73 14.91
CA ALA A 44 -2.93 -5.85 15.68
C ALA A 44 -1.40 -5.77 15.84
N GLN A 45 -0.68 -5.32 14.83
CA GLN A 45 0.78 -5.14 14.89
C GLN A 45 1.19 -4.04 15.88
N GLY A 46 0.36 -3.01 16.08
CA GLY A 46 0.55 -1.97 17.09
C GLY A 46 -0.14 -2.25 18.42
N SER A 47 -0.72 -3.44 18.61
CA SER A 47 -1.45 -3.77 19.85
C SER A 47 -0.51 -3.93 21.05
N SER A 48 -1.07 -3.75 22.26
CA SER A 48 -0.35 -3.93 23.53
C SER A 48 0.20 -5.34 23.71
N GLU A 49 -0.54 -6.35 23.23
CA GLU A 49 -0.16 -7.76 23.29
C GLU A 49 1.06 -8.04 22.40
N ASN A 50 1.08 -7.51 21.19
CA ASN A 50 2.22 -7.64 20.28
C ASN A 50 3.44 -6.90 20.83
N ILE A 51 3.28 -5.68 21.31
CA ILE A 51 4.35 -4.90 21.94
C ILE A 51 4.91 -5.63 23.18
N SER A 52 4.05 -6.26 23.99
CA SER A 52 4.46 -7.06 25.16
C SER A 52 5.29 -8.26 24.73
N SER A 53 4.84 -8.98 23.69
CA SER A 53 5.56 -10.15 23.13
C SER A 53 6.93 -9.76 22.60
N LEU A 54 7.03 -8.67 21.85
CA LEU A 54 8.30 -8.12 21.34
C LEU A 54 9.21 -7.66 22.49
N SER A 55 8.65 -7.12 23.57
CA SER A 55 9.42 -6.74 24.76
C SER A 55 10.03 -7.95 25.47
N ALA A 56 9.31 -9.08 25.53
CA ALA A 56 9.85 -10.32 26.07
C ALA A 56 10.97 -10.91 25.20
N VAL A 57 10.91 -10.73 23.87
CA VAL A 57 12.02 -11.11 22.97
C VAL A 57 13.25 -10.27 23.25
N ILE A 58 13.11 -8.95 23.37
CA ILE A 58 14.22 -8.04 23.70
C ILE A 58 14.84 -8.37 25.06
N GLN A 59 14.03 -8.71 26.07
CA GLN A 59 14.55 -9.10 27.40
C GLN A 59 15.48 -10.34 27.33
N ARG A 60 15.19 -11.28 26.42
CA ARG A 60 16.03 -12.48 26.21
C ARG A 60 17.30 -12.18 25.42
N ASN A 61 17.26 -11.20 24.54
CA ASN A 61 18.39 -10.80 23.71
C ASN A 61 18.51 -9.26 23.61
N PRO A 62 18.97 -8.60 24.68
CA PRO A 62 18.98 -7.12 24.76
C PRO A 62 20.04 -6.45 23.87
N GLN A 63 20.93 -7.21 23.26
CA GLN A 63 21.96 -6.71 22.35
C GLN A 63 21.57 -6.90 20.86
N ASP A 64 20.37 -7.41 20.57
CA ASP A 64 19.90 -7.58 19.20
C ASP A 64 19.20 -6.29 18.71
N PRO A 65 19.79 -5.56 17.74
CA PRO A 65 19.19 -4.32 17.19
C PRO A 65 17.87 -4.60 16.46
N GLU A 66 17.69 -5.80 15.90
CA GLU A 66 16.47 -6.15 15.15
C GLU A 66 15.25 -6.16 16.08
N GLY A 67 15.37 -6.68 17.30
CA GLY A 67 14.28 -6.67 18.28
C GLY A 67 13.74 -5.28 18.54
N TYR A 68 14.62 -4.30 18.71
CA TYR A 68 14.23 -2.89 18.91
C TYR A 68 13.63 -2.29 17.63
N ASN A 69 14.19 -2.56 16.46
CA ASN A 69 13.68 -2.07 15.19
C ASN A 69 12.23 -2.57 14.93
N VAL A 70 11.98 -3.85 15.20
CA VAL A 70 10.64 -4.44 15.04
C VAL A 70 9.65 -3.86 16.04
N ARG A 71 10.04 -3.73 17.33
CA ARG A 71 9.16 -3.13 18.35
C ARG A 71 8.94 -1.63 18.08
N GLY A 72 9.95 -0.90 17.65
CA GLY A 72 9.82 0.49 17.23
C GLY A 72 8.82 0.65 16.09
N SER A 73 8.84 -0.27 15.12
CA SER A 73 7.85 -0.29 14.03
C SER A 73 6.43 -0.59 14.56
N ALA A 74 6.27 -1.48 15.52
CA ALA A 74 4.99 -1.75 16.18
C ALA A 74 4.47 -0.53 16.95
N TYR A 75 5.33 0.15 17.70
CA TYR A 75 4.98 1.40 18.35
C TYR A 75 4.54 2.49 17.35
N GLY A 76 5.25 2.59 16.22
CA GLY A 76 4.91 3.53 15.14
C GLY A 76 3.51 3.29 14.58
N ARG A 77 3.15 2.02 14.29
CA ARG A 77 1.80 1.64 13.84
C ARG A 77 0.73 1.88 14.89
N GLY A 78 1.06 1.73 16.17
CA GLY A 78 0.20 2.06 17.31
C GLY A 78 0.10 3.56 17.64
N GLY A 79 0.73 4.44 16.84
CA GLY A 79 0.76 5.89 17.08
C GLY A 79 1.63 6.33 18.26
N GLN A 80 2.39 5.42 18.86
CA GLN A 80 3.27 5.68 20.01
C GLN A 80 4.65 6.16 19.51
N TYR A 81 4.67 7.29 18.82
CA TYR A 81 5.82 7.77 18.06
C TYR A 81 7.08 8.00 18.90
N GLN A 82 6.93 8.50 20.15
CA GLN A 82 8.08 8.73 21.02
C GLN A 82 8.74 7.40 21.48
N ALA A 83 7.93 6.38 21.76
CA ALA A 83 8.44 5.05 22.07
C ALA A 83 9.14 4.41 20.85
N ALA A 84 8.57 4.59 19.65
CA ALA A 84 9.18 4.16 18.41
C ALA A 84 10.56 4.78 18.20
N LEU A 85 10.68 6.11 18.34
CA LEU A 85 11.96 6.82 18.21
C LEU A 85 13.01 6.27 19.17
N LYS A 86 12.65 6.06 20.45
CA LYS A 86 13.57 5.49 21.45
C LYS A 86 14.09 4.11 21.05
N ASP A 87 13.23 3.26 20.52
CA ASP A 87 13.63 1.93 20.08
C ASP A 87 14.53 1.98 18.86
N PHE A 88 14.22 2.82 17.86
CA PHE A 88 15.09 3.01 16.71
C PHE A 88 16.44 3.61 17.10
N ASP A 89 16.49 4.54 18.06
CA ASP A 89 17.74 5.07 18.59
C ASP A 89 18.58 3.96 19.22
N THR A 90 17.97 3.07 20.01
CA THR A 90 18.66 1.91 20.57
C THR A 90 19.15 0.96 19.51
N ALA A 91 18.34 0.65 18.50
CA ALA A 91 18.74 -0.21 17.37
C ALA A 91 19.96 0.36 16.64
N ILE A 92 19.98 1.68 16.40
CA ILE A 92 21.09 2.39 15.73
C ILE A 92 22.34 2.43 16.62
N GLN A 93 22.19 2.61 17.95
CA GLN A 93 23.32 2.54 18.88
C GLN A 93 23.97 1.17 18.90
N LEU A 94 23.17 0.08 18.87
CA LEU A 94 23.67 -1.28 18.82
C LEU A 94 24.28 -1.64 17.46
N ASN A 95 23.72 -1.13 16.37
CA ASN A 95 24.24 -1.30 15.02
C ASN A 95 24.18 0.02 14.22
N PRO A 96 25.29 0.82 14.18
CA PRO A 96 25.33 2.07 13.43
C PRO A 96 25.21 1.94 11.91
N ASN A 97 25.24 0.72 11.38
CA ASN A 97 25.02 0.42 9.96
C ASN A 97 23.65 -0.20 9.67
N PHE A 98 22.71 -0.11 10.61
CA PHE A 98 21.38 -0.67 10.46
C PHE A 98 20.48 0.28 9.64
N TYR A 99 20.60 0.23 8.32
CA TYR A 99 19.91 1.13 7.39
C TYR A 99 18.39 1.13 7.52
N GLN A 100 17.77 -0.02 7.85
CA GLN A 100 16.30 -0.11 8.06
C GLN A 100 15.87 0.73 9.26
N ALA A 101 16.61 0.71 10.36
CA ALA A 101 16.29 1.49 11.56
C ALA A 101 16.34 2.99 11.28
N TYR A 102 17.32 3.46 10.50
CA TYR A 102 17.35 4.86 10.03
C TYR A 102 16.10 5.18 9.20
N SER A 103 15.75 4.35 8.22
CA SER A 103 14.58 4.60 7.37
C SER A 103 13.26 4.60 8.16
N ASN A 104 13.12 3.68 9.12
CA ASN A 104 11.96 3.60 9.99
C ASN A 104 11.88 4.81 10.94
N ARG A 105 13.01 5.25 11.50
CA ARG A 105 13.07 6.48 12.33
C ARG A 105 12.71 7.71 11.51
N ALA A 106 13.22 7.80 10.27
CA ALA A 106 12.85 8.87 9.34
C ALA A 106 11.35 8.94 9.08
N LEU A 107 10.69 7.79 8.91
CA LEU A 107 9.25 7.72 8.73
C LEU A 107 8.51 8.33 9.93
N ILE A 108 8.91 7.99 11.16
CA ILE A 108 8.31 8.56 12.38
C ILE A 108 8.61 10.06 12.51
N GLN A 109 9.85 10.50 12.24
CA GLN A 109 10.20 11.92 12.21
C GLN A 109 9.33 12.72 11.23
N ARG A 110 9.06 12.14 10.05
CA ARG A 110 8.15 12.74 9.06
C ARG A 110 6.72 12.89 9.60
N PHE A 111 6.17 11.88 10.28
CA PHE A 111 4.85 11.98 10.93
C PHE A 111 4.80 13.06 12.02
N LEU A 112 5.89 13.24 12.73
CA LEU A 112 6.03 14.29 13.76
C LEU A 112 6.31 15.69 13.16
N GLY A 113 6.44 15.82 11.84
CA GLY A 113 6.74 17.08 11.17
C GLY A 113 8.24 17.47 11.18
N ASN A 114 9.12 16.63 11.71
CA ASN A 114 10.56 16.89 11.82
C ASN A 114 11.26 16.57 10.47
N GLN A 115 10.95 17.33 9.44
CA GLN A 115 11.37 17.04 8.06
C GLN A 115 12.90 16.98 7.89
N ALA A 116 13.64 17.86 8.56
CA ALA A 116 15.11 17.90 8.48
C ALA A 116 15.74 16.62 9.06
N ALA A 117 15.26 16.15 10.20
CA ALA A 117 15.72 14.91 10.83
C ALA A 117 15.36 13.69 9.96
N ALA A 118 14.14 13.66 9.42
CA ALA A 118 13.71 12.59 8.50
C ALA A 118 14.60 12.54 7.26
N LEU A 119 14.92 13.69 6.65
CA LEU A 119 15.79 13.75 5.48
C LEU A 119 17.22 13.25 5.79
N ALA A 120 17.77 13.63 6.93
CA ALA A 120 19.09 13.17 7.36
C ALA A 120 19.13 11.64 7.52
N ASP A 121 18.10 11.08 8.15
CA ASP A 121 18.00 9.64 8.38
C ASP A 121 17.78 8.84 7.08
N TYR A 122 16.94 9.30 6.14
CA TYR A 122 16.81 8.66 4.84
C TYR A 122 18.12 8.72 4.06
N ASN A 123 18.82 9.86 4.09
CA ASN A 123 20.15 10.00 3.46
C ASN A 123 21.16 9.01 4.07
N ARG A 124 21.15 8.85 5.38
CA ARG A 124 22.03 7.90 6.07
C ARG A 124 21.69 6.45 5.70
N SER A 125 20.40 6.10 5.65
CA SER A 125 19.94 4.78 5.19
C SER A 125 20.47 4.46 3.79
N ILE A 126 20.29 5.39 2.84
CA ILE A 126 20.75 5.23 1.45
C ILE A 126 22.28 5.17 1.36
N GLN A 127 22.99 5.94 2.17
CA GLN A 127 24.45 5.91 2.23
C GLN A 127 24.97 4.53 2.68
N ILE A 128 24.30 3.90 3.64
CA ILE A 128 24.65 2.57 4.14
C ILE A 128 24.27 1.49 3.13
N ASN A 129 23.07 1.58 2.57
CA ASN A 129 22.58 0.65 1.56
C ASN A 129 21.89 1.39 0.40
N ALA A 130 22.64 1.60 -0.68
CA ALA A 130 22.15 2.28 -1.88
C ALA A 130 21.10 1.48 -2.68
N ASN A 131 20.84 0.23 -2.31
CA ASN A 131 19.83 -0.62 -2.95
C ASN A 131 18.56 -0.77 -2.11
N TYR A 132 18.41 0.04 -1.05
CA TYR A 132 17.22 0.00 -0.21
C TYR A 132 16.14 0.95 -0.74
N ASP A 133 15.25 0.42 -1.55
CA ASP A 133 14.16 1.13 -2.26
C ASP A 133 13.23 1.90 -1.32
N ALA A 134 12.87 1.34 -0.17
CA ALA A 134 11.98 1.98 0.80
C ALA A 134 12.52 3.34 1.32
N ALA A 135 13.85 3.50 1.41
CA ALA A 135 14.44 4.78 1.80
C ALA A 135 14.29 5.83 0.68
N TYR A 136 14.42 5.45 -0.58
CA TYR A 136 14.14 6.35 -1.71
C TYR A 136 12.66 6.73 -1.77
N ILE A 137 11.72 5.78 -1.58
CA ILE A 137 10.29 6.09 -1.53
C ILE A 137 9.99 7.08 -0.39
N GLY A 138 10.57 6.85 0.79
CA GLY A 138 10.39 7.73 1.95
C GLY A 138 10.93 9.13 1.72
N ARG A 139 12.14 9.26 1.18
CA ARG A 139 12.78 10.54 0.84
C ARG A 139 12.07 11.26 -0.30
N GLY A 140 11.67 10.53 -1.33
CA GLY A 140 10.87 11.06 -2.44
C GLY A 140 9.56 11.68 -1.96
N ASN A 141 8.89 11.05 -0.99
CA ASN A 141 7.70 11.62 -0.36
C ASN A 141 7.98 12.91 0.42
N LEU A 142 9.13 13.05 1.08
CA LEU A 142 9.54 14.31 1.71
C LEU A 142 9.75 15.39 0.64
N TYR A 143 10.50 15.10 -0.41
CA TYR A 143 10.76 16.03 -1.50
C TYR A 143 9.46 16.48 -2.18
N ARG A 144 8.53 15.55 -2.46
CA ARG A 144 7.24 15.88 -3.06
C ARG A 144 6.42 16.82 -2.18
N LYS A 145 6.36 16.57 -0.86
CA LYS A 145 5.68 17.48 0.08
C LYS A 145 6.33 18.86 0.18
N ALA A 146 7.66 18.92 -0.01
CA ALA A 146 8.41 20.18 -0.02
C ALA A 146 8.36 20.91 -1.38
N GLY A 147 7.59 20.41 -2.36
CA GLY A 147 7.53 20.97 -3.71
C GLY A 147 8.78 20.71 -4.56
N GLN A 148 9.70 19.90 -4.08
CA GLN A 148 10.94 19.54 -4.75
C GLN A 148 10.70 18.39 -5.75
N THR A 149 9.86 18.68 -6.75
CA THR A 149 9.27 17.67 -7.65
C THR A 149 10.33 16.85 -8.40
N GLN A 150 11.41 17.47 -8.88
CA GLN A 150 12.45 16.76 -9.63
C GLN A 150 13.23 15.77 -8.75
N GLN A 151 13.52 16.15 -7.50
CA GLN A 151 14.22 15.25 -6.55
C GLN A 151 13.29 14.09 -6.16
N ALA A 152 12.01 14.36 -5.95
CA ALA A 152 11.01 13.33 -5.69
C ALA A 152 10.90 12.33 -6.86
N PHE A 153 10.84 12.83 -8.09
CA PHE A 153 10.78 12.01 -9.29
C PHE A 153 12.01 11.09 -9.40
N ASN A 154 13.21 11.65 -9.20
CA ASN A 154 14.46 10.89 -9.27
C ASN A 154 14.49 9.77 -8.22
N ASP A 155 14.01 10.04 -7.02
CA ASP A 155 13.94 9.04 -5.94
C ASP A 155 12.92 7.92 -6.26
N PHE A 156 11.72 8.24 -6.73
CA PHE A 156 10.76 7.22 -7.13
C PHE A 156 11.24 6.41 -8.35
N GLN A 157 11.87 7.09 -9.32
CA GLN A 157 12.51 6.42 -10.46
C GLN A 157 13.61 5.45 -10.00
N LYS A 158 14.43 5.86 -9.02
CA LYS A 158 15.48 4.99 -8.47
C LYS A 158 14.90 3.80 -7.73
N ALA A 159 13.83 4.00 -6.93
CA ALA A 159 13.14 2.91 -6.26
C ALA A 159 12.62 1.87 -7.28
N ILE A 160 11.99 2.33 -8.36
CA ILE A 160 11.49 1.46 -9.44
C ILE A 160 12.63 0.72 -10.16
N GLN A 161 13.77 1.40 -10.41
CA GLN A 161 14.96 0.77 -11.02
C GLN A 161 15.59 -0.33 -10.14
N LEU A 162 15.35 -0.30 -8.85
CA LEU A 162 15.78 -1.33 -7.90
C LEU A 162 14.86 -2.57 -7.92
N ASP A 163 13.98 -2.66 -8.90
CA ASP A 163 13.03 -3.76 -9.10
C ASP A 163 12.06 -3.93 -7.92
N THR A 164 11.55 -2.78 -7.44
CA THR A 164 10.60 -2.81 -6.34
C THR A 164 9.22 -3.32 -6.78
N THR A 165 8.60 -4.11 -5.93
CA THR A 165 7.18 -4.46 -6.01
C THR A 165 6.31 -3.54 -5.14
N ASP A 166 6.88 -2.48 -4.60
CA ASP A 166 6.14 -1.53 -3.78
C ASP A 166 5.30 -0.59 -4.66
N ALA A 167 3.98 -0.78 -4.62
CA ALA A 167 3.00 0.01 -5.38
C ALA A 167 3.13 1.52 -5.13
N ARG A 168 3.64 1.92 -3.95
CA ARG A 168 3.78 3.32 -3.56
C ARG A 168 4.75 4.10 -4.45
N ALA A 169 5.78 3.46 -4.97
CA ALA A 169 6.76 4.12 -5.86
C ALA A 169 6.08 4.56 -7.17
N TYR A 170 5.31 3.65 -7.78
CA TYR A 170 4.54 3.92 -8.99
C TYR A 170 3.44 4.94 -8.73
N HIS A 171 2.64 4.75 -7.68
CA HIS A 171 1.59 5.69 -7.32
C HIS A 171 2.14 7.12 -7.18
N ASN A 172 3.22 7.31 -6.43
CA ASN A 172 3.79 8.64 -6.19
C ASN A 172 4.44 9.24 -7.43
N ARG A 173 5.07 8.44 -8.32
CA ARG A 173 5.57 8.92 -9.61
C ARG A 173 4.42 9.28 -10.54
N GLY A 174 3.34 8.49 -10.54
CA GLY A 174 2.10 8.79 -11.26
C GLY A 174 1.48 10.13 -10.85
N LEU A 175 1.47 10.47 -9.55
CA LEU A 175 1.04 11.80 -9.08
C LEU A 175 1.92 12.94 -9.62
N ILE A 176 3.22 12.72 -9.78
CA ILE A 176 4.11 13.72 -10.40
C ILE A 176 3.77 13.87 -11.87
N TYR A 177 3.65 12.79 -12.64
CA TYR A 177 3.24 12.85 -14.05
C TYR A 177 1.89 13.57 -14.22
N GLN A 178 0.92 13.25 -13.35
CA GLN A 178 -0.39 13.89 -13.35
C GLN A 178 -0.29 15.41 -13.11
N SER A 179 0.50 15.84 -12.14
CA SER A 179 0.71 17.26 -11.85
C SER A 179 1.39 18.04 -12.99
N GLN A 180 2.12 17.33 -13.84
CA GLN A 180 2.78 17.86 -15.04
C GLN A 180 1.89 17.75 -16.31
N GLY A 181 0.63 17.32 -16.17
CA GLY A 181 -0.28 17.10 -17.31
C GLY A 181 0.07 15.89 -18.18
N GLN A 182 1.00 15.05 -17.74
CA GLN A 182 1.46 13.86 -18.47
C GLN A 182 0.54 12.67 -18.15
N HIS A 183 -0.76 12.82 -18.43
CA HIS A 183 -1.80 11.89 -17.99
C HIS A 183 -1.62 10.45 -18.49
N LYS A 184 -1.05 10.24 -19.70
CA LYS A 184 -0.77 8.88 -20.20
C LYS A 184 0.22 8.13 -19.32
N PHE A 185 1.34 8.75 -18.97
CA PHE A 185 2.34 8.15 -18.07
C PHE A 185 1.79 7.98 -16.66
N ALA A 186 0.96 8.91 -16.20
CA ALA A 186 0.28 8.77 -14.91
C ALA A 186 -0.65 7.54 -14.89
N ILE A 187 -1.43 7.30 -15.95
CA ILE A 187 -2.31 6.12 -16.07
C ILE A 187 -1.49 4.81 -16.08
N GLU A 188 -0.36 4.76 -16.77
CA GLU A 188 0.53 3.60 -16.78
C GLU A 188 1.05 3.29 -15.37
N ASP A 189 1.55 4.29 -14.67
CA ASP A 189 2.06 4.16 -13.32
C ASP A 189 0.96 3.77 -12.31
N PHE A 190 -0.19 4.43 -12.35
CA PHE A 190 -1.31 4.04 -11.48
C PHE A 190 -1.81 2.63 -11.80
N SER A 191 -1.81 2.22 -13.06
CA SER A 191 -2.22 0.85 -13.45
C SER A 191 -1.24 -0.19 -12.91
N THR A 192 0.05 0.11 -12.90
CA THR A 192 1.06 -0.73 -12.27
C THR A 192 0.85 -0.78 -10.75
N ALA A 193 0.61 0.37 -10.10
CA ALA A 193 0.33 0.43 -8.67
C ALA A 193 -0.92 -0.40 -8.30
N ILE A 194 -1.99 -0.34 -9.11
CA ILE A 194 -3.21 -1.16 -8.96
C ILE A 194 -2.90 -2.65 -9.13
N SER A 195 -2.07 -3.03 -10.09
CA SER A 195 -1.68 -4.42 -10.28
C SER A 195 -0.92 -5.00 -9.08
N LEU A 196 -0.08 -4.18 -8.45
CA LEU A 196 0.70 -4.56 -7.27
C LEU A 196 -0.10 -4.53 -5.96
N ALA A 197 -1.06 -3.60 -5.84
CA ALA A 197 -1.91 -3.41 -4.66
C ALA A 197 -3.36 -3.13 -5.10
N PRO A 198 -4.13 -4.14 -5.52
CA PRO A 198 -5.47 -3.97 -6.08
C PRO A 198 -6.51 -3.50 -5.05
N ASP A 199 -6.19 -3.54 -3.78
CA ASP A 199 -7.01 -3.10 -2.65
C ASP A 199 -6.69 -1.68 -2.16
N ALA A 200 -5.70 -1.01 -2.75
CA ALA A 200 -5.40 0.40 -2.47
C ALA A 200 -6.34 1.33 -3.25
N ALA A 201 -7.08 2.19 -2.55
CA ALA A 201 -8.06 3.10 -3.17
C ALA A 201 -7.42 4.27 -3.93
N GLU A 202 -6.29 4.77 -3.44
CA GLU A 202 -5.65 5.98 -3.95
C GLU A 202 -5.21 5.89 -5.42
N PRO A 203 -4.59 4.78 -5.90
CA PRO A 203 -4.22 4.67 -7.30
C PRO A 203 -5.43 4.69 -8.26
N TYR A 204 -6.57 4.13 -7.86
CA TYR A 204 -7.81 4.22 -8.65
C TYR A 204 -8.29 5.67 -8.75
N ASN A 205 -8.35 6.40 -7.62
CA ASN A 205 -8.74 7.81 -7.65
C ASN A 205 -7.78 8.65 -8.53
N GLY A 206 -6.47 8.42 -8.41
CA GLY A 206 -5.46 9.09 -9.24
C GLY A 206 -5.61 8.78 -10.72
N ARG A 207 -5.84 7.50 -11.09
CA ARG A 207 -6.05 7.09 -12.49
C ARG A 207 -7.34 7.67 -13.05
N GLY A 208 -8.42 7.62 -12.26
CA GLY A 208 -9.69 8.23 -12.62
C GLY A 208 -9.58 9.72 -12.94
N LEU A 209 -8.84 10.49 -12.14
CA LEU A 209 -8.56 11.90 -12.43
C LEU A 209 -7.78 12.09 -13.74
N SER A 210 -6.83 11.20 -14.05
CA SER A 210 -6.08 11.26 -15.30
C SER A 210 -6.95 10.90 -16.51
N TYR A 211 -7.85 9.91 -16.39
CA TYR A 211 -8.85 9.62 -17.42
C TYR A 211 -9.80 10.81 -17.63
N LEU A 212 -10.27 11.43 -16.55
CA LEU A 212 -11.16 12.60 -16.63
C LEU A 212 -10.49 13.77 -17.34
N ALA A 213 -9.20 14.02 -17.08
CA ALA A 213 -8.41 15.04 -17.77
C ALA A 213 -8.23 14.74 -19.27
N MET A 214 -8.30 13.47 -19.66
CA MET A 214 -8.29 13.03 -21.06
C MET A 214 -9.70 12.93 -21.70
N ASN A 215 -10.74 13.37 -20.98
CA ASN A 215 -12.16 13.29 -21.38
C ASN A 215 -12.68 11.84 -21.49
N ASP A 216 -12.05 10.88 -20.84
CA ASP A 216 -12.51 9.50 -20.73
C ASP A 216 -13.35 9.33 -19.45
N GLU A 217 -14.59 9.81 -19.51
CA GLU A 217 -15.49 9.85 -18.35
C GLU A 217 -15.94 8.45 -17.90
N ASP A 218 -16.01 7.47 -18.79
CA ASP A 218 -16.48 6.13 -18.44
C ASP A 218 -15.43 5.37 -17.61
N ASN A 219 -14.16 5.41 -18.01
CA ASN A 219 -13.06 4.84 -17.25
C ASN A 219 -12.85 5.61 -15.93
N ALA A 220 -12.95 6.95 -15.95
CA ALA A 220 -12.88 7.77 -14.74
C ALA A 220 -13.97 7.38 -13.73
N PHE A 221 -15.22 7.24 -14.18
CA PHE A 221 -16.35 6.85 -13.33
C PHE A 221 -16.16 5.45 -12.73
N SER A 222 -15.68 4.50 -13.52
CA SER A 222 -15.37 3.14 -13.05
C SER A 222 -14.32 3.17 -11.93
N ASP A 223 -13.25 3.95 -12.12
CA ASP A 223 -12.17 4.06 -11.14
C ASP A 223 -12.61 4.76 -9.85
N PHE A 224 -13.40 5.84 -9.93
CA PHE A 224 -13.95 6.49 -8.73
C PHE A 224 -14.89 5.58 -7.96
N ASN A 225 -15.71 4.78 -8.65
CA ASN A 225 -16.54 3.76 -7.99
C ASN A 225 -15.70 2.71 -7.26
N MET A 226 -14.59 2.28 -7.86
CA MET A 226 -13.70 1.32 -7.22
C MET A 226 -13.00 1.95 -6.01
N ALA A 227 -12.52 3.20 -6.13
CA ALA A 227 -11.92 3.92 -5.00
C ALA A 227 -12.89 4.05 -3.82
N ILE A 228 -14.16 4.40 -4.08
CA ILE A 228 -15.21 4.48 -3.05
C ILE A 228 -15.52 3.09 -2.44
N LYS A 229 -15.54 2.05 -3.26
CA LYS A 229 -15.78 0.67 -2.79
C LYS A 229 -14.68 0.20 -1.84
N LEU A 230 -13.43 0.56 -2.13
CA LEU A 230 -12.26 0.19 -1.34
C LEU A 230 -12.11 1.07 -0.09
N ASP A 231 -12.35 2.37 -0.24
CA ASP A 231 -12.37 3.32 0.88
C ASP A 231 -13.60 4.23 0.78
N GLY A 232 -14.68 3.82 1.43
CA GLY A 232 -15.93 4.58 1.50
C GLY A 232 -15.82 5.92 2.24
N LYS A 233 -14.67 6.20 2.90
CA LYS A 233 -14.41 7.47 3.60
C LYS A 233 -13.59 8.45 2.74
N ASN A 234 -13.27 8.11 1.52
CA ASN A 234 -12.53 8.97 0.61
C ASN A 234 -13.43 10.08 0.05
N ALA A 235 -13.42 11.24 0.71
CA ALA A 235 -14.23 12.41 0.30
C ALA A 235 -13.90 12.89 -1.12
N GLU A 236 -12.63 12.79 -1.54
CA GLU A 236 -12.19 13.17 -2.88
C GLU A 236 -12.82 12.28 -3.95
N ALA A 237 -12.81 10.96 -3.75
CA ALA A 237 -13.41 10.02 -4.69
C ALA A 237 -14.94 10.23 -4.83
N TRP A 238 -15.64 10.49 -3.72
CA TRP A 238 -17.05 10.87 -3.74
C TRP A 238 -17.31 12.15 -4.53
N SER A 239 -16.47 13.18 -4.32
CA SER A 239 -16.58 14.43 -5.05
C SER A 239 -16.29 14.26 -6.54
N ASN A 240 -15.30 13.44 -6.90
CA ASN A 240 -14.96 13.17 -8.31
C ASN A 240 -16.06 12.36 -9.01
N GLN A 241 -16.67 11.38 -8.34
CA GLN A 241 -17.85 10.69 -8.85
C GLN A 241 -19.02 11.65 -9.07
N ALA A 242 -19.24 12.55 -8.10
CA ALA A 242 -20.31 13.55 -8.20
C ALA A 242 -20.12 14.46 -9.41
N LEU A 243 -18.89 14.87 -9.71
CA LEU A 243 -18.57 15.66 -10.89
C LEU A 243 -18.96 14.96 -12.19
N ILE A 244 -18.76 13.64 -12.29
CA ILE A 244 -19.22 12.88 -13.46
C ILE A 244 -20.76 12.88 -13.56
N TYR A 245 -21.48 12.66 -12.45
CA TYR A 245 -22.94 12.76 -12.45
C TYR A 245 -23.42 14.16 -12.87
N GLU A 246 -22.76 15.23 -12.38
CA GLU A 246 -23.08 16.62 -12.75
C GLU A 246 -22.89 16.84 -14.25
N ARG A 247 -21.77 16.39 -14.84
CA ARG A 247 -21.50 16.49 -16.29
C ARG A 247 -22.51 15.72 -17.13
N ARG A 248 -22.99 14.57 -16.65
CA ARG A 248 -24.04 13.77 -17.29
C ARG A 248 -25.46 14.32 -17.09
N GLY A 249 -25.61 15.45 -16.38
CA GLY A 249 -26.89 16.10 -16.12
C GLY A 249 -27.70 15.47 -14.98
N ASP A 250 -27.21 14.41 -14.33
CA ASP A 250 -27.88 13.78 -13.18
C ASP A 250 -27.59 14.57 -11.90
N LYS A 251 -28.23 15.73 -11.79
CA LYS A 251 -28.03 16.64 -10.65
C LYS A 251 -28.44 16.01 -9.31
N VAL A 252 -29.41 15.09 -9.32
CA VAL A 252 -29.87 14.43 -8.09
C VAL A 252 -28.79 13.53 -7.52
N LYS A 253 -28.19 12.65 -8.34
CA LYS A 253 -27.08 11.80 -7.90
C LYS A 253 -25.84 12.63 -7.59
N ALA A 254 -25.55 13.66 -8.37
CA ALA A 254 -24.45 14.58 -8.10
C ALA A 254 -24.57 15.23 -6.72
N SER A 255 -25.74 15.82 -6.41
CA SER A 255 -25.99 16.46 -5.11
C SER A 255 -25.85 15.46 -3.94
N LYS A 256 -26.33 14.22 -4.10
CA LYS A 256 -26.18 13.17 -3.09
C LYS A 256 -24.72 12.84 -2.83
N ALA A 257 -23.92 12.63 -3.88
CA ALA A 257 -22.52 12.25 -3.76
C ALA A 257 -21.65 13.42 -3.24
N TYR A 258 -21.91 14.66 -3.66
CA TYR A 258 -21.25 15.86 -3.08
C TYR A 258 -21.58 16.00 -1.59
N ARG A 259 -22.82 15.73 -1.16
CA ARG A 259 -23.20 15.80 0.25
C ARG A 259 -22.45 14.77 1.07
N GLU A 260 -22.27 13.57 0.54
CA GLU A 260 -21.45 12.56 1.19
C GLU A 260 -19.99 13.00 1.32
N ALA A 261 -19.40 13.55 0.27
CA ALA A 261 -18.05 14.11 0.32
C ALA A 261 -17.90 15.22 1.37
N VAL A 262 -18.88 16.15 1.46
CA VAL A 262 -18.88 17.21 2.48
C VAL A 262 -19.10 16.66 3.89
N HIS A 263 -19.88 15.60 4.05
CA HIS A 263 -20.06 14.91 5.34
C HIS A 263 -18.75 14.28 5.81
N LEU A 264 -18.01 13.64 4.92
CA LEU A 264 -16.74 12.99 5.22
C LEU A 264 -15.61 14.00 5.48
N ASP A 265 -15.55 15.08 4.67
CA ASP A 265 -14.60 16.18 4.86
C ASP A 265 -15.32 17.53 4.67
N PRO A 266 -15.78 18.19 5.76
CA PRO A 266 -16.42 19.49 5.71
C PRO A 266 -15.52 20.63 5.20
N THR A 267 -14.21 20.38 5.10
CA THR A 267 -13.24 21.40 4.62
C THR A 267 -12.94 21.26 3.14
N TYR A 268 -13.36 20.16 2.49
CA TYR A 268 -13.06 19.89 1.08
C TYR A 268 -13.84 20.80 0.15
N GLN A 269 -13.20 21.88 -0.31
CA GLN A 269 -13.85 22.94 -1.07
C GLN A 269 -14.49 22.47 -2.39
N PRO A 270 -13.88 21.58 -3.22
CA PRO A 270 -14.51 21.13 -4.46
C PRO A 270 -15.88 20.47 -4.24
N ALA A 271 -16.07 19.72 -3.16
CA ALA A 271 -17.35 19.10 -2.84
C ALA A 271 -18.40 20.14 -2.41
N LYS A 272 -18.01 21.15 -1.62
CA LYS A 272 -18.89 22.25 -1.20
C LYS A 272 -19.39 23.04 -2.39
N ASP A 273 -18.49 23.38 -3.31
CA ASP A 273 -18.82 24.13 -4.53
C ASP A 273 -19.78 23.31 -5.43
N GLY A 274 -19.48 22.01 -5.60
CA GLY A 274 -20.33 21.09 -6.35
C GLY A 274 -21.72 20.93 -5.73
N LEU A 275 -21.79 20.80 -4.41
CA LEU A 275 -23.07 20.73 -3.68
C LEU A 275 -23.89 22.01 -3.87
N SER A 276 -23.24 23.18 -3.81
CA SER A 276 -23.91 24.47 -4.06
C SER A 276 -24.52 24.56 -5.45
N ARG A 277 -23.82 24.08 -6.50
CA ARG A 277 -24.34 24.07 -7.87
C ARG A 277 -25.49 23.09 -8.10
N THR A 278 -25.57 22.04 -7.29
CA THR A 278 -26.52 20.94 -7.50
C THR A 278 -27.67 20.88 -6.50
N SER A 279 -27.62 21.64 -5.39
CA SER A 279 -28.59 21.59 -4.29
C SER A 279 -30.00 22.07 -4.67
N GLY A 280 -30.18 22.86 -5.72
CA GLY A 280 -31.50 23.26 -6.21
C GLY A 280 -32.30 22.16 -6.92
N ALA A 281 -31.69 21.03 -7.25
CA ALA A 281 -32.32 19.94 -8.00
C ALA A 281 -33.08 18.92 -7.12
N THR A 282 -32.99 19.04 -5.80
CA THR A 282 -33.62 18.11 -4.84
C THR A 282 -34.99 18.58 -4.32
N ALA A 283 -35.48 19.73 -4.80
CA ALA A 283 -36.71 20.38 -4.34
C ALA A 283 -37.91 20.18 -5.30
N GLY A 284 -37.83 19.21 -6.22
CA GLY A 284 -38.90 18.87 -7.17
C GLY A 284 -39.43 17.45 -6.98
#